data_0967f3cd7b65e83cbca3955a66a3a797
#
_entry.id   0967f3cd7b65e83cbca3955a66a3a797
#
_cell.length_a   1.000
_cell.length_b   1.000
_cell.length_c   1.000
_cell.angle_alpha   90.00
_cell.angle_beta   90.00
_cell.angle_gamma   90.00
#
_symmetry.space_group_name_H-M   'P 1'
#
loop_
_entity.id
_entity.type
_entity.pdbx_description
1 polymer ?
#
loop_
_entity_poly.entity_id
_entity_poly.type
_entity_poly.pdbx_seq_one_letter_code
_entity_poly.pdbx_strand_id
1 'polypeptide(L)'
;PKLEKIVVSCGVGRHRDDKRFQEIVTNTLMKITGQRPVGRIAKKSIASFKIRAGMGAPIGHSVTLRGARMYEFMDRLINVAMPRIRDFHGAGAKGFDRGGNYNLGISEQSIFPELGYEDTAILHGLQVTFVIQSKNAEHSRALLEKFGIPFEKKGGK
;
A
#
# COMPACT_ATOMS: atom_id res chain seq x y z
N PRO A 1 19.97 9.23 2.54
CA PRO A 1 18.85 8.31 2.30
C PRO A 1 18.42 8.32 0.85
N LYS A 2 17.97 7.16 0.37
CA LYS A 2 17.54 7.00 -1.01
C LYS A 2 16.29 6.12 -1.05
N LEU A 3 15.26 6.57 -1.79
CA LEU A 3 14.09 5.75 -2.04
C LEU A 3 14.43 4.68 -3.07
N GLU A 4 14.35 3.42 -2.67
CA GLU A 4 14.70 2.28 -3.52
C GLU A 4 13.52 1.80 -4.36
N LYS A 5 12.38 1.58 -3.70
CA LYS A 5 11.16 1.09 -4.35
C LYS A 5 9.94 1.40 -3.49
N ILE A 6 8.77 1.34 -4.14
CA ILE A 6 7.47 1.40 -3.45
C ILE A 6 6.75 0.09 -3.72
N VAL A 7 6.26 -0.56 -2.67
CA VAL A 7 5.46 -1.78 -2.78
C VAL A 7 4.04 -1.44 -2.37
N VAL A 8 3.09 -1.67 -3.29
CA VAL A 8 1.66 -1.50 -3.02
C VAL A 8 1.07 -2.89 -2.88
N SER A 9 0.46 -3.17 -1.74
CA SER A 9 -0.03 -4.51 -1.44
C SER A 9 -1.43 -4.49 -0.82
N CYS A 10 -2.15 -5.58 -1.02
CA CYS A 10 -3.46 -5.81 -0.41
C CYS A 10 -3.58 -7.27 -0.01
N GLY A 11 -3.85 -7.51 1.28
CA GLY A 11 -4.12 -8.86 1.78
C GLY A 11 -5.57 -9.23 1.52
N VAL A 12 -5.81 -10.46 1.07
CA VAL A 12 -7.16 -10.96 0.78
C VAL A 12 -7.52 -12.18 1.65
N GLY A 13 -6.66 -12.57 2.57
CA GLY A 13 -6.72 -13.74 3.43
C GLY A 13 -8.08 -14.43 3.61
N ARG A 14 -9.03 -13.77 4.27
CA ARG A 14 -10.38 -14.32 4.52
C ARG A 14 -11.23 -14.44 3.28
N HIS A 15 -10.93 -13.67 2.23
CA HIS A 15 -11.68 -13.61 0.97
C HIS A 15 -10.95 -14.29 -0.18
N ARG A 16 -9.97 -15.17 0.13
CA ARG A 16 -9.13 -15.80 -0.90
C ARG A 16 -9.94 -16.66 -1.89
N ASP A 17 -11.07 -17.21 -1.44
CA ASP A 17 -11.94 -18.04 -2.28
C ASP A 17 -13.01 -17.23 -3.01
N ASP A 18 -13.10 -15.93 -2.75
CA ASP A 18 -14.04 -15.03 -3.40
C ASP A 18 -13.41 -14.45 -4.66
N LYS A 19 -13.77 -15.02 -5.81
CA LYS A 19 -13.23 -14.61 -7.11
C LYS A 19 -13.51 -13.14 -7.43
N ARG A 20 -14.69 -12.65 -7.09
CA ARG A 20 -15.05 -11.25 -7.33
C ARG A 20 -14.19 -10.29 -6.53
N PHE A 21 -13.95 -10.61 -5.28
CA PHE A 21 -13.07 -9.82 -4.42
C PHE A 21 -11.64 -9.81 -4.95
N GLN A 22 -11.13 -10.97 -5.38
CA GLN A 22 -9.81 -11.08 -6.00
C GLN A 22 -9.69 -10.21 -7.24
N GLU A 23 -10.71 -10.23 -8.11
CA GLU A 23 -10.73 -9.41 -9.31
C GLU A 23 -10.74 -7.92 -8.99
N ILE A 24 -11.52 -7.50 -8.01
CA ILE A 24 -11.58 -6.09 -7.58
C ILE A 24 -10.22 -5.65 -7.08
N VAL A 25 -9.56 -6.44 -6.24
CA VAL A 25 -8.24 -6.11 -5.70
C VAL A 25 -7.20 -6.01 -6.80
N THR A 26 -7.15 -6.99 -7.71
CA THR A 26 -6.17 -6.98 -8.80
C THR A 26 -6.41 -5.82 -9.76
N ASN A 27 -7.66 -5.51 -10.08
CA ASN A 27 -7.99 -4.37 -10.93
C ASN A 27 -7.62 -3.04 -10.26
N THR A 28 -7.88 -2.92 -8.97
CA THR A 28 -7.50 -1.74 -8.19
C THR A 28 -5.99 -1.51 -8.27
N LEU A 29 -5.21 -2.53 -7.94
CA LEU A 29 -3.74 -2.41 -7.97
C LEU A 29 -3.23 -2.08 -9.37
N MET A 30 -3.79 -2.71 -10.41
CA MET A 30 -3.39 -2.43 -11.78
C MET A 30 -3.69 -0.99 -12.19
N LYS A 31 -4.86 -0.48 -11.85
CA LYS A 31 -5.28 0.87 -12.23
C LYS A 31 -4.49 1.96 -11.50
N ILE A 32 -4.25 1.78 -10.21
CA ILE A 32 -3.54 2.82 -9.44
C ILE A 32 -2.04 2.81 -9.67
N THR A 33 -1.45 1.67 -10.03
CA THR A 33 0.00 1.55 -10.23
C THR A 33 0.44 1.52 -11.70
N GLY A 34 -0.45 1.16 -12.59
CA GLY A 34 -0.11 0.96 -14.00
C GLY A 34 0.64 -0.34 -14.28
N GLN A 35 0.77 -1.22 -13.30
CA GLN A 35 1.44 -2.51 -13.43
C GLN A 35 0.56 -3.65 -12.99
N ARG A 36 0.79 -4.82 -13.57
CA ARG A 36 0.07 -6.03 -13.20
C ARG A 36 0.53 -6.53 -11.83
N PRO A 37 -0.40 -6.76 -10.89
CA PRO A 37 -0.03 -7.27 -9.57
C PRO A 37 0.39 -8.74 -9.62
N VAL A 38 1.21 -9.13 -8.64
CA VAL A 38 1.64 -10.51 -8.44
C VAL A 38 0.90 -11.07 -7.24
N GLY A 39 0.31 -12.26 -7.42
CA GLY A 39 -0.34 -12.97 -6.32
C GLY A 39 0.70 -13.55 -5.35
N ARG A 40 0.42 -13.43 -4.06
CA ARG A 40 1.28 -13.97 -3.00
C ARG A 40 0.61 -15.16 -2.35
N ILE A 41 1.28 -16.31 -2.42
CA ILE A 41 0.80 -17.56 -1.84
C ILE A 41 1.36 -17.69 -0.42
N ALA A 42 0.59 -18.32 0.48
CA ALA A 42 1.05 -18.52 1.86
C ALA A 42 2.32 -19.38 1.90
N LYS A 43 3.35 -18.88 2.60
CA LYS A 43 4.59 -19.61 2.83
C LYS A 43 4.45 -20.59 4.00
N LYS A 44 3.54 -20.31 4.91
CA LYS A 44 3.23 -21.14 6.08
C LYS A 44 1.73 -21.42 6.15
N SER A 45 1.38 -22.60 6.61
CA SER A 45 -0.02 -22.94 6.83
C SER A 45 -0.59 -22.11 8.00
N ILE A 46 -1.78 -21.54 7.80
CA ILE A 46 -2.47 -20.75 8.81
C ILE A 46 -3.80 -21.45 9.10
N ALA A 47 -3.86 -22.20 10.21
CA ALA A 47 -5.00 -23.04 10.56
C ALA A 47 -6.28 -22.23 10.79
N SER A 48 -6.19 -21.07 11.43
CA SER A 48 -7.34 -20.21 11.73
C SER A 48 -8.07 -19.70 10.49
N PHE A 49 -7.35 -19.58 9.36
CA PHE A 49 -7.92 -19.17 8.08
C PHE A 49 -8.05 -20.31 7.08
N LYS A 50 -7.75 -21.54 7.48
CA LYS A 50 -7.71 -22.73 6.63
C LYS A 50 -6.79 -22.53 5.41
N ILE A 51 -5.68 -21.84 5.61
CA ILE A 51 -4.69 -21.55 4.56
C ILE A 51 -3.57 -22.58 4.66
N ARG A 52 -3.27 -23.24 3.54
CA ARG A 52 -2.15 -24.17 3.42
C ARG A 52 -0.99 -23.55 2.66
N ALA A 53 0.24 -23.77 3.13
CA ALA A 53 1.44 -23.26 2.49
C ALA A 53 1.56 -23.77 1.05
N GLY A 54 1.84 -22.86 0.11
CA GLY A 54 2.06 -23.17 -1.29
C GLY A 54 0.87 -23.65 -2.08
N MET A 55 -0.33 -23.66 -1.49
CA MET A 55 -1.55 -24.20 -2.12
C MET A 55 -2.70 -23.19 -2.10
N GLY A 56 -3.60 -23.32 -3.07
CA GLY A 56 -4.83 -22.54 -3.14
C GLY A 56 -4.67 -21.17 -3.78
N ALA A 57 -5.70 -20.33 -3.62
CA ALA A 57 -5.71 -18.97 -4.15
C ALA A 57 -4.71 -18.08 -3.37
N PRO A 58 -4.19 -17.02 -4.01
CA PRO A 58 -3.31 -16.09 -3.32
C PRO A 58 -3.94 -15.48 -2.07
N ILE A 59 -3.14 -15.30 -1.01
CA ILE A 59 -3.57 -14.63 0.22
C ILE A 59 -3.38 -13.12 0.17
N GLY A 60 -2.75 -12.63 -0.88
CA GLY A 60 -2.54 -11.21 -1.11
C GLY A 60 -2.00 -10.96 -2.50
N HIS A 61 -2.02 -9.70 -2.88
CA HIS A 61 -1.48 -9.24 -4.17
C HIS A 61 -0.58 -8.04 -3.93
N SER A 62 0.47 -7.91 -4.72
CA SER A 62 1.39 -6.78 -4.59
C SER A 62 1.95 -6.33 -5.92
N VAL A 63 2.32 -5.04 -5.97
CA VAL A 63 3.02 -4.43 -7.09
C VAL A 63 4.26 -3.75 -6.55
N THR A 64 5.40 -3.97 -7.20
CA THR A 64 6.65 -3.27 -6.86
C THR A 64 6.95 -2.23 -7.93
N LEU A 65 7.06 -0.97 -7.50
CA LEU A 65 7.34 0.16 -8.38
C LEU A 65 8.76 0.65 -8.17
N ARG A 66 9.47 0.88 -9.28
CA ARG A 66 10.85 1.37 -9.27
C ARG A 66 11.01 2.45 -10.33
N GLY A 67 12.03 3.32 -10.17
CA GLY A 67 12.37 4.34 -11.14
C GLY A 67 11.24 5.34 -11.41
N ALA A 68 11.04 5.69 -12.67
CA ALA A 68 10.06 6.72 -13.06
C ALA A 68 8.63 6.39 -12.61
N ARG A 69 8.23 5.13 -12.69
CA ARG A 69 6.88 4.69 -12.26
C ARG A 69 6.67 4.88 -10.76
N MET A 70 7.72 4.66 -9.97
CA MET A 70 7.70 4.86 -8.53
C MET A 70 7.45 6.33 -8.18
N TYR A 71 8.19 7.24 -8.82
CA TYR A 71 8.05 8.67 -8.57
C TYR A 71 6.71 9.22 -9.08
N GLU A 72 6.23 8.73 -10.20
CA GLU A 72 4.92 9.09 -10.73
C GLU A 72 3.81 8.67 -9.77
N PHE A 73 3.87 7.45 -9.27
CA PHE A 73 2.90 6.96 -8.28
C PHE A 73 2.95 7.79 -6.99
N MET A 74 4.16 8.10 -6.52
CA MET A 74 4.35 8.91 -5.32
C MET A 74 3.71 10.30 -5.49
N ASP A 75 3.90 10.92 -6.64
CA ASP A 75 3.31 12.23 -6.93
C ASP A 75 1.78 12.18 -6.86
N ARG A 76 1.15 11.20 -7.51
CA ARG A 76 -0.30 11.05 -7.48
C ARG A 76 -0.82 10.71 -6.08
N LEU A 77 -0.09 9.88 -5.34
CA LEU A 77 -0.45 9.52 -3.97
C LEU A 77 -0.47 10.76 -3.07
N ILE A 78 0.59 11.54 -3.10
CA ILE A 78 0.75 12.70 -2.22
C ILE A 78 -0.20 13.84 -2.59
N ASN A 79 -0.30 14.16 -3.87
CA ASN A 79 -1.00 15.37 -4.32
C ASN A 79 -2.48 15.16 -4.62
N VAL A 80 -2.91 13.94 -4.90
CA VAL A 80 -4.29 13.65 -5.30
C VAL A 80 -4.99 12.71 -4.32
N ALA A 81 -4.38 11.56 -4.02
CA ALA A 81 -5.05 10.54 -3.20
C ALA A 81 -5.07 10.86 -1.71
N MET A 82 -3.94 11.20 -1.12
CA MET A 82 -3.85 11.46 0.32
C MET A 82 -4.77 12.60 0.78
N PRO A 83 -4.90 13.73 0.06
CA PRO A 83 -5.84 14.78 0.45
C PRO A 83 -7.31 14.35 0.48
N ARG A 84 -7.65 13.24 -0.17
CA ARG A 84 -9.01 12.69 -0.20
C ARG A 84 -9.31 11.73 0.95
N ILE A 85 -8.32 11.43 1.78
CA ILE A 85 -8.52 10.60 2.97
C ILE A 85 -9.42 11.35 3.95
N ARG A 86 -10.50 10.68 4.39
CA ARG A 86 -11.45 11.27 5.33
C ARG A 86 -10.76 11.55 6.68
N ASP A 87 -10.98 12.76 7.22
CA ASP A 87 -10.42 13.20 8.52
C ASP A 87 -8.89 13.06 8.57
N PHE A 88 -8.23 13.40 7.46
CA PHE A 88 -6.78 13.23 7.34
C PHE A 88 -6.03 14.31 8.15
N HIS A 89 -5.22 13.87 9.10
CA HIS A 89 -4.38 14.72 9.96
C HIS A 89 -2.89 14.54 9.72
N GLY A 90 -2.52 13.83 8.68
CA GLY A 90 -1.14 13.49 8.35
C GLY A 90 -0.88 12.00 8.45
N ALA A 91 0.20 11.55 7.82
CA ALA A 91 0.62 10.16 7.86
C ALA A 91 1.14 9.82 9.26
N GLY A 92 0.79 8.64 9.75
CA GLY A 92 1.17 8.22 11.11
C GLY A 92 2.67 8.05 11.29
N ALA A 93 3.20 8.51 12.42
CA ALA A 93 4.63 8.42 12.72
C ALA A 93 5.10 7.01 13.06
N LYS A 94 4.18 6.11 13.40
CA LYS A 94 4.49 4.74 13.80
C LYS A 94 4.74 3.77 12.66
N GLY A 95 4.60 4.22 11.41
CA GLY A 95 4.77 3.37 10.24
C GLY A 95 6.22 3.01 9.89
N PHE A 96 7.19 3.62 10.57
CA PHE A 96 8.62 3.32 10.32
C PHE A 96 9.03 2.02 10.99
N ASP A 97 9.74 1.17 10.24
CA ASP A 97 10.31 -0.05 10.79
C ASP A 97 11.78 0.17 11.22
N ARG A 98 12.42 -0.88 11.73
CA ARG A 98 13.81 -0.81 12.19
C ARG A 98 14.80 -0.54 11.06
N GLY A 99 14.46 -0.96 9.84
CA GLY A 99 15.30 -0.78 8.67
C GLY A 99 15.17 0.60 8.03
N GLY A 100 14.31 1.46 8.57
CA GLY A 100 14.07 2.78 8.01
C GLY A 100 13.03 2.82 6.89
N ASN A 101 12.31 1.74 6.65
CA ASN A 101 11.22 1.70 5.70
C ASN A 101 9.96 2.30 6.31
N TYR A 102 9.07 2.82 5.49
CA TYR A 102 7.82 3.41 5.96
C TYR A 102 6.62 2.68 5.39
N ASN A 103 5.67 2.33 6.23
CA ASN A 103 4.43 1.65 5.85
C ASN A 103 3.24 2.58 6.08
N LEU A 104 2.52 2.89 5.00
CA LEU A 104 1.31 3.70 5.04
C LEU A 104 0.11 2.80 4.80
N GLY A 105 -0.77 2.69 5.81
CA GLY A 105 -2.04 1.98 5.67
C GLY A 105 -3.12 2.90 5.11
N ILE A 106 -3.83 2.41 4.11
CA ILE A 106 -4.97 3.12 3.50
C ILE A 106 -6.19 2.26 3.75
N SER A 107 -7.20 2.80 4.44
CA SER A 107 -8.38 2.02 4.83
C SER A 107 -9.35 1.77 3.69
N GLU A 108 -9.42 2.67 2.70
CA GLU A 108 -10.32 2.55 1.57
C GLU A 108 -9.62 2.97 0.28
N GLN A 109 -9.69 2.12 -0.76
CA GLN A 109 -9.10 2.41 -2.06
C GLN A 109 -9.77 3.56 -2.81
N SER A 110 -10.95 3.96 -2.38
CA SER A 110 -11.76 4.99 -3.05
C SER A 110 -11.10 6.38 -3.11
N ILE A 111 -9.99 6.58 -2.38
CA ILE A 111 -9.24 7.83 -2.45
C ILE A 111 -8.51 8.02 -3.79
N PHE A 112 -8.35 6.96 -4.60
CA PHE A 112 -7.68 7.04 -5.89
C PHE A 112 -8.70 7.35 -6.99
N PRO A 113 -8.59 8.53 -7.65
CA PRO A 113 -9.56 8.93 -8.67
C PRO A 113 -9.49 8.11 -9.96
N GLU A 114 -8.42 7.34 -10.16
CA GLU A 114 -8.29 6.42 -11.29
C GLU A 114 -9.32 5.30 -11.25
N LEU A 115 -9.91 5.03 -10.06
CA LEU A 115 -10.88 3.96 -9.88
C LEU A 115 -12.28 4.44 -10.26
N GLY A 116 -12.98 3.64 -11.07
CA GLY A 116 -14.36 3.90 -11.43
C GLY A 116 -15.33 3.39 -10.37
N TYR A 117 -16.61 3.65 -10.61
CA TYR A 117 -17.68 3.25 -9.69
C TYR A 117 -17.71 1.73 -9.44
N GLU A 118 -17.45 0.93 -10.48
CA GLU A 118 -17.41 -0.53 -10.35
C GLU A 118 -16.26 -1.02 -9.49
N ASP A 119 -15.12 -0.34 -9.56
CA ASP A 119 -13.93 -0.72 -8.79
C ASP A 119 -14.11 -0.52 -7.30
N THR A 120 -14.96 0.42 -6.91
CA THR A 120 -15.21 0.76 -5.51
C THR A 120 -16.53 0.21 -4.98
N ALA A 121 -17.17 -0.70 -5.74
CA ALA A 121 -18.40 -1.37 -5.30
C ALA A 121 -18.17 -2.19 -4.02
N ILE A 122 -16.97 -2.74 -3.86
CA ILE A 122 -16.53 -3.36 -2.62
C ILE A 122 -15.32 -2.57 -2.13
N LEU A 123 -15.42 -1.99 -0.95
CA LEU A 123 -14.33 -1.23 -0.35
C LEU A 123 -13.32 -2.17 0.31
N HIS A 124 -12.04 -1.86 0.15
CA HIS A 124 -10.97 -2.60 0.81
C HIS A 124 -9.80 -1.68 1.13
N GLY A 125 -9.02 -2.07 2.12
CA GLY A 125 -7.79 -1.39 2.45
C GLY A 125 -6.63 -1.83 1.56
N LEU A 126 -5.54 -1.09 1.64
CA LEU A 126 -4.28 -1.46 1.01
C LEU A 126 -3.13 -0.82 1.80
N GLN A 127 -1.93 -1.29 1.53
CA GLN A 127 -0.75 -0.77 2.19
C GLN A 127 0.26 -0.32 1.14
N VAL A 128 0.85 0.84 1.39
CA VAL A 128 1.94 1.37 0.58
C VAL A 128 3.21 1.35 1.43
N THR A 129 4.21 0.61 0.99
CA THR A 129 5.49 0.52 1.69
C THR A 129 6.56 1.23 0.89
N PHE A 130 7.20 2.21 1.52
CA PHE A 130 8.35 2.93 0.97
C PHE A 130 9.61 2.26 1.47
N VAL A 131 10.32 1.56 0.57
CA VAL A 131 11.58 0.89 0.90
C VAL A 131 12.70 1.88 0.68
N ILE A 132 13.36 2.26 1.76
CA ILE A 132 14.33 3.35 1.80
C ILE A 132 15.67 2.85 2.29
N GLN A 133 16.73 3.16 1.55
CA GLN A 133 18.09 2.94 2.02
C GLN A 133 18.48 4.15 2.88
N SER A 134 18.56 3.95 4.19
CA SER A 134 18.93 5.01 5.12
C SER A 134 19.59 4.44 6.37
N LYS A 135 20.22 5.32 7.14
CA LYS A 135 20.89 4.94 8.38
C LYS A 135 19.91 4.73 9.54
N ASN A 136 18.79 5.44 9.52
CA ASN A 136 17.80 5.39 10.59
C ASN A 136 16.44 5.95 10.11
N ALA A 137 15.42 5.82 10.96
CA ALA A 137 14.08 6.29 10.67
C ALA A 137 13.99 7.81 10.51
N GLU A 138 14.82 8.57 11.22
CA GLU A 138 14.82 10.04 11.13
C GLU A 138 15.23 10.51 9.74
N HIS A 139 16.26 9.88 9.16
CA HIS A 139 16.71 10.20 7.80
C HIS A 139 15.64 9.81 6.77
N SER A 140 14.97 8.67 6.97
CA SER A 140 13.88 8.25 6.10
C SER A 140 12.72 9.23 6.15
N ARG A 141 12.34 9.67 7.35
CA ARG A 141 11.27 10.65 7.53
C ARG A 141 11.60 11.96 6.83
N ALA A 142 12.83 12.45 6.99
CA ALA A 142 13.27 13.67 6.32
C ALA A 142 13.18 13.56 4.80
N LEU A 143 13.56 12.40 4.25
CA LEU A 143 13.44 12.15 2.82
C LEU A 143 11.98 12.21 2.36
N LEU A 144 11.09 11.53 3.06
CA LEU A 144 9.67 11.50 2.70
C LEU A 144 9.00 12.87 2.85
N GLU A 145 9.40 13.64 3.86
CA GLU A 145 8.92 15.02 4.03
C GLU A 145 9.33 15.91 2.85
N LYS A 146 10.55 15.73 2.33
CA LYS A 146 11.01 16.45 1.15
C LYS A 146 10.24 16.10 -0.11
N PHE A 147 9.75 14.87 -0.22
CA PHE A 147 8.86 14.48 -1.30
C PHE A 147 7.45 15.04 -1.14
N GLY A 148 7.12 15.54 0.05
CA GLY A 148 5.83 16.19 0.30
C GLY A 148 4.85 15.36 1.12
N ILE A 149 5.26 14.23 1.70
CA ILE A 149 4.36 13.46 2.56
C ILE A 149 4.11 14.25 3.85
N PRO A 150 2.83 14.61 4.12
CA PRO A 150 2.50 15.32 5.35
C PRO A 150 2.37 14.33 6.50
N PHE A 151 3.31 14.37 7.44
CA PHE A 151 3.23 13.57 8.65
C PHE A 151 2.43 14.28 9.74
N GLU A 152 1.78 13.49 10.60
CA GLU A 152 1.10 14.05 11.76
C GLU A 152 2.10 14.75 12.69
N LYS A 153 1.67 15.83 13.33
CA LYS A 153 2.52 16.59 14.21
C LYS A 153 2.75 15.83 15.52
N LYS A 154 3.98 15.87 16.05
CA LYS A 154 4.29 15.33 17.37
C LYS A 154 3.37 15.95 18.42
N GLY A 155 2.72 15.10 19.23
CA GLY A 155 1.77 15.57 20.23
C GLY A 155 0.46 16.07 19.62
N GLY A 156 0.15 15.67 18.40
CA GLY A 156 -1.05 16.08 17.69
C GLY A 156 -2.33 15.73 18.46
N LYS A 157 -3.09 16.74 18.74
CA LYS A 157 -4.44 16.61 19.25
C LYS A 157 -5.40 16.79 18.09
#